data_80d09412ed10d724d736ba4f42d2943e
#
_entry.id   80d09412ed10d724d736ba4f42d2943e
#
_cell.length_a   1.000
_cell.length_b   1.000
_cell.length_c   1.000
_cell.angle_alpha   90.00
_cell.angle_beta   90.00
_cell.angle_gamma   90.00
#
_symmetry.space_group_name_H-M   'P 1'
#
loop_
_entity.id
_entity.type
_entity.pdbx_description
1 polymer ?
#
loop_
_entity_poly.entity_id
_entity_poly.type
_entity_poly.pdbx_seq_one_letter_code
_entity_poly.pdbx_strand_id
1 'polypeptide(L)' 'MSVGVYVLPASATDRQSPHKEDELYYVVRGKAHMKIGSENQAVAEGSIIFVGAGVEHRFYDITEELTVLVFFAPAEST' A
#
# COMPACT_ATOMS: atom_id res chain seq x y z
N MET A 1 -12.45 11.50 -3.95
CA MET A 1 -11.67 10.25 -4.04
C MET A 1 -10.72 10.33 -5.22
N SER A 2 -9.52 9.85 -5.06
CA SER A 2 -8.60 9.66 -6.18
C SER A 2 -8.07 8.24 -6.15
N VAL A 3 -7.54 7.78 -7.28
CA VAL A 3 -7.00 6.44 -7.42
C VAL A 3 -5.65 6.49 -8.12
N GLY A 4 -4.74 5.65 -7.67
CA GLY A 4 -3.43 5.53 -8.29
C GLY A 4 -3.04 4.08 -8.47
N VAL A 5 -1.97 3.86 -9.20
CA VAL A 5 -1.38 2.54 -9.39
C VAL A 5 0.08 2.61 -8.94
N TYR A 6 0.47 1.70 -8.06
CA TYR A 6 1.88 1.55 -7.66
C TYR A 6 2.38 0.22 -8.19
N VAL A 7 3.58 0.26 -8.75
CA VAL A 7 4.29 -0.94 -9.16
C VAL A 7 5.62 -0.96 -8.42
N LEU A 8 5.81 -1.95 -7.58
CA LEU A 8 7.02 -2.09 -6.76
C LEU A 8 7.73 -3.38 -7.16
N PRO A 9 8.92 -3.28 -7.77
CA PRO A 9 9.70 -4.47 -8.15
C PRO A 9 10.06 -5.31 -6.93
N ALA A 10 10.35 -6.59 -7.17
CA ALA A 10 10.86 -7.47 -6.12
C ALA A 10 12.12 -6.84 -5.51
N SER A 11 12.24 -6.94 -4.19
CA SER A 11 13.35 -6.38 -3.40
C SER A 11 13.38 -4.85 -3.35
N ALA A 12 12.37 -4.17 -3.87
CA ALA A 12 12.29 -2.71 -3.79
C ALA A 12 12.06 -2.25 -2.36
N THR A 13 12.47 -1.03 -2.07
CA THR A 13 12.18 -0.37 -0.81
C THR A 13 11.04 0.61 -1.03
N ASP A 14 9.97 0.44 -0.27
CA ASP A 14 8.84 1.36 -0.30
C ASP A 14 9.09 2.46 0.74
N ARG A 15 9.15 3.71 0.27
CA ARG A 15 9.48 4.86 1.11
C ARG A 15 8.29 5.80 1.28
N GLN A 16 7.12 5.26 1.45
CA GLN A 16 5.94 6.08 1.63
C GLN A 16 5.98 6.85 2.95
N SER A 17 5.44 8.07 2.91
CA SER A 17 5.21 8.88 4.10
C SER A 17 3.73 8.78 4.46
N PRO A 18 3.37 9.01 5.74
CA PRO A 18 1.95 9.04 6.11
C PRO A 18 1.20 10.08 5.28
N HIS A 19 -0.01 9.75 4.87
CA HIS A 19 -0.87 10.64 4.09
C HIS A 19 -1.94 11.27 4.98
N LYS A 20 -2.47 12.40 4.54
CA LYS A 20 -3.55 13.09 5.25
C LYS A 20 -4.90 12.45 5.01
N GLU A 21 -5.00 11.62 4.00
CA GLU A 21 -6.22 10.95 3.57
C GLU A 21 -6.23 9.51 4.05
N ASP A 22 -7.44 8.93 4.15
CA ASP A 22 -7.57 7.49 4.30
C ASP A 22 -7.19 6.83 2.99
N GLU A 23 -6.63 5.64 3.05
CA GLU A 23 -6.21 4.88 1.88
C GLU A 23 -6.77 3.48 1.91
N LEU A 24 -7.14 2.99 0.75
CA LEU A 24 -7.51 1.59 0.55
C LEU A 24 -6.63 1.04 -0.55
N TYR A 25 -5.90 -0.04 -0.26
CA TYR A 25 -5.08 -0.74 -1.25
C TYR A 25 -5.78 -2.01 -1.70
N TYR A 26 -5.70 -2.28 -2.99
CA TYR A 26 -6.10 -3.56 -3.55
C TYR A 26 -4.91 -4.14 -4.31
N VAL A 27 -4.46 -5.33 -3.92
CA VAL A 27 -3.34 -5.99 -4.57
C VAL A 27 -3.82 -6.69 -5.84
N VAL A 28 -3.38 -6.19 -6.99
CA VAL A 28 -3.72 -6.76 -8.28
C VAL A 28 -2.92 -8.03 -8.51
N ARG A 29 -1.63 -8.01 -8.16
CA ARG A 29 -0.74 -9.17 -8.25
C ARG A 29 0.54 -8.92 -7.46
N GLY A 30 1.25 -10.01 -7.18
CA GLY A 30 2.51 -9.97 -6.46
C GLY A 30 2.38 -10.49 -5.05
N LYS A 31 3.50 -10.53 -4.34
CA LYS A 31 3.57 -10.98 -2.95
C LYS A 31 4.51 -10.10 -2.17
N ALA A 32 4.08 -9.71 -0.99
CA ALA A 32 4.87 -8.84 -0.10
C ALA A 32 4.35 -8.96 1.33
N HIS A 33 4.90 -8.13 2.19
CA HIS A 33 4.35 -7.87 3.50
C HIS A 33 3.98 -6.39 3.58
N MET A 34 3.03 -6.07 4.43
CA MET A 34 2.59 -4.69 4.67
C MET A 34 2.72 -4.40 6.15
N LYS A 35 3.40 -3.30 6.47
CA LYS A 35 3.44 -2.79 7.83
C LYS A 35 2.45 -1.63 7.92
N ILE A 36 1.57 -1.68 8.92
CA ILE A 36 0.59 -0.63 9.18
C ILE A 36 0.69 -0.30 10.66
N GLY A 37 1.24 0.87 10.98
CA GLY A 37 1.56 1.18 12.38
C GLY A 37 2.49 0.13 12.93
N SER A 38 2.07 -0.59 13.97
CA SER A 38 2.85 -1.68 14.57
C SER A 38 2.44 -3.06 14.08
N GLU A 39 1.46 -3.15 13.18
CA GLU A 39 0.98 -4.42 12.66
C GLU A 39 1.70 -4.80 11.38
N ASN A 40 1.92 -6.10 11.19
CA ASN A 40 2.54 -6.65 9.99
C ASN A 40 1.65 -7.77 9.47
N GLN A 41 1.44 -7.80 8.15
CA GLN A 41 0.65 -8.85 7.53
C GLN A 41 1.18 -9.19 6.14
N ALA A 42 1.03 -10.45 5.75
CA ALA A 42 1.35 -10.87 4.40
C ALA A 42 0.24 -10.42 3.47
N VAL A 43 0.62 -9.98 2.28
CA VAL A 43 -0.33 -9.56 1.25
C VAL A 43 -0.01 -10.25 -0.07
N ALA A 44 -1.05 -10.53 -0.84
CA ALA A 44 -0.93 -11.22 -2.13
C ALA A 44 -2.11 -10.79 -3.00
N GLU A 45 -2.17 -11.34 -4.21
CA GLU A 45 -3.26 -11.06 -5.14
C GLU A 45 -4.62 -11.17 -4.44
N GLY A 46 -5.43 -10.13 -4.58
CA GLY A 46 -6.75 -10.06 -3.98
C GLY A 46 -6.81 -9.47 -2.58
N SER A 47 -5.66 -9.19 -1.95
CA SER A 47 -5.65 -8.58 -0.62
C SER A 47 -6.20 -7.15 -0.68
N ILE A 48 -6.99 -6.80 0.32
CA ILE A 48 -7.54 -5.45 0.49
C ILE A 48 -7.05 -4.94 1.83
N ILE A 49 -6.40 -3.77 1.83
CA ILE A 49 -5.79 -3.21 3.03
C ILE A 49 -6.28 -1.77 3.23
N PHE A 50 -6.86 -1.50 4.39
CA PHE A 50 -7.25 -0.14 4.77
C PHE A 50 -6.15 0.48 5.62
N VAL A 51 -5.79 1.73 5.33
CA VAL A 51 -4.84 2.51 6.11
C VAL A 51 -5.47 3.84 6.46
N GLY A 52 -5.64 4.09 7.74
CA GLY A 52 -6.22 5.35 8.21
C GLY A 52 -5.29 6.54 7.97
N ALA A 53 -5.88 7.73 7.89
CA ALA A 53 -5.15 8.97 7.72
C ALA A 53 -4.08 9.12 8.81
N GLY A 54 -2.88 9.50 8.42
CA GLY A 54 -1.77 9.74 9.34
C GLY A 54 -1.06 8.50 9.85
N VAL A 55 -1.52 7.31 9.48
CA VAL A 55 -0.90 6.07 9.95
C VAL A 55 0.30 5.73 9.07
N GLU A 56 1.45 5.47 9.71
CA GLU A 56 2.63 5.01 8.98
C GLU A 56 2.37 3.64 8.38
N HIS A 57 2.80 3.47 7.14
CA HIS A 57 2.62 2.20 6.45
C HIS A 57 3.66 2.06 5.34
N ARG A 58 3.97 0.82 4.99
CA ARG A 58 4.83 0.52 3.85
C ARG A 58 4.72 -0.95 3.48
N PHE A 59 4.96 -1.22 2.20
CA PHE A 59 5.20 -2.58 1.75
C PHE A 59 6.67 -2.92 1.97
N TYR A 60 6.94 -4.15 2.33
CA TYR A 60 8.31 -4.62 2.50
C TYR A 60 8.37 -6.11 2.17
N ASP A 61 9.58 -6.63 2.08
CA ASP A 61 9.80 -8.05 1.79
C ASP A 61 9.03 -8.47 0.54
N ILE A 62 9.20 -7.67 -0.53
CA ILE A 62 8.52 -7.90 -1.80
C ILE A 62 9.23 -9.02 -2.52
N THR A 63 8.61 -10.20 -2.58
CA THR A 63 9.19 -11.39 -3.19
C THR A 63 8.80 -11.56 -4.65
N GLU A 64 7.67 -10.97 -5.06
CA GLU A 64 7.24 -10.92 -6.45
C GLU A 64 6.79 -9.50 -6.73
N GLU A 65 7.09 -8.99 -7.92
CA GLU A 65 6.69 -7.63 -8.30
C GLU A 65 5.26 -7.36 -7.89
N LEU A 66 5.07 -6.29 -7.15
CA LEU A 66 3.78 -5.95 -6.55
C LEU A 66 3.11 -4.85 -7.36
N THR A 67 1.89 -5.11 -7.80
CA THR A 67 1.05 -4.10 -8.46
C THR A 67 -0.17 -3.89 -7.58
N VAL A 68 -0.37 -2.66 -7.13
CA VAL A 68 -1.52 -2.32 -6.28
C VAL A 68 -2.27 -1.12 -6.82
N LEU A 69 -3.58 -1.12 -6.62
CA LEU A 69 -4.40 0.07 -6.77
C LEU A 69 -4.50 0.71 -5.40
N VAL A 70 -4.41 2.03 -5.34
CA VAL A 70 -4.62 2.77 -4.10
C VAL A 70 -5.73 3.79 -4.31
N PHE A 71 -6.65 3.82 -3.37
CA PHE A 71 -7.78 4.75 -3.37
C PHE A 71 -7.62 5.68 -2.19
N PHE A 72 -7.71 6.98 -2.43
CA PHE A 72 -7.61 8.00 -1.38
C PHE A 72 -8.99 8.62 -1.14
N ALA A 73 -9.34 8.79 0.12
CA ALA A 73 -10.58 9.46 0.52
C ALA A 73 -10.29 10.43 1.66
N PRO A 74 -10.47 11.74 1.46
CA PRO A 74 -10.79 12.39 0.19
C PRO A 74 -9.68 12.26 -0.84
N ALA A 75 -9.81 12.89 -2.00
CA ALA A 75 -8.80 12.85 -3.03
C ALA A 75 -7.44 13.30 -2.48
N GLU A 76 -6.37 12.63 -2.93
CA GLU A 76 -5.02 12.95 -2.50
C GLU A 76 -4.72 14.44 -2.77
N SER A 77 -4.21 15.10 -1.73
CA SER A 77 -3.75 16.48 -1.83
C SER A 77 -2.26 16.48 -2.13
N THR A 78 -1.83 17.33 -3.05
CA THR A 78 -0.42 17.48 -3.42
C THR A 78 0.20 18.71 -2.79
#